data_d1407b265a90d9d6717d28323e1e30da
#
_entry.id   d1407b265a90d9d6717d28323e1e30da
#
_cell.length_a   1.000
_cell.length_b   1.000
_cell.length_c   1.000
_cell.angle_alpha   90.00
_cell.angle_beta   90.00
_cell.angle_gamma   90.00
#
_symmetry.space_group_name_H-M   'P 1'
#
loop_
_entity.id
_entity.type
_entity.pdbx_description
1 polymer ?
#
loop_
_entity_poly.entity_id
_entity_poly.type
_entity_poly.pdbx_seq_one_letter_code
_entity_poly.pdbx_strand_id
1 'polypeptide(L)'
;MLTRRTLVLTGLIGMLAASDERTARAEPPSANDPVAIVTAIYTRAAKGKGESGGGFVIESKAAKAKYLSRSLIELWAKADAHTPKGDVGPVDFDPVTNSQDPDVKSFKVEAEKLETDKAVIAVTITGRNTPPRKGADQVVRYAFVHEGDKWKIDDIKGASDGEPWSIRAMLEDSLKG
;
A
#
# COMPACT_ATOMS: atom_id res chain seq x y z
N MET A 1 -68.64 21.60 57.75
CA MET A 1 -67.21 21.21 58.00
C MET A 1 -66.62 20.66 56.71
N LEU A 2 -65.80 21.46 56.04
CA LEU A 2 -65.14 21.09 54.77
C LEU A 2 -63.72 20.68 55.09
N THR A 3 -63.34 19.45 54.78
CA THR A 3 -61.97 18.98 54.87
C THR A 3 -61.37 19.03 53.41
N ARG A 4 -60.37 19.92 53.25
CA ARG A 4 -59.56 20.05 52.04
C ARG A 4 -58.57 18.90 51.97
N ARG A 5 -58.62 18.13 50.92
CA ARG A 5 -57.56 17.16 50.53
C ARG A 5 -56.54 17.84 49.61
N THR A 6 -55.33 17.94 50.09
CA THR A 6 -54.20 18.43 49.30
C THR A 6 -53.65 17.31 48.43
N LEU A 7 -53.64 17.50 47.10
CA LEU A 7 -53.08 16.59 46.16
C LEU A 7 -51.60 16.98 45.95
N VAL A 8 -50.66 16.13 46.32
CA VAL A 8 -49.24 16.30 46.06
C VAL A 8 -48.93 15.66 44.70
N LEU A 9 -48.60 16.47 43.71
CA LEU A 9 -48.16 16.03 42.38
C LEU A 9 -46.65 15.87 42.41
N THR A 10 -46.15 14.64 42.44
CA THR A 10 -44.72 14.34 42.34
C THR A 10 -44.34 14.30 40.85
N GLY A 11 -43.65 15.34 40.38
CA GLY A 11 -43.13 15.41 39.03
C GLY A 11 -41.86 14.53 38.91
N LEU A 12 -41.92 13.52 38.05
CA LEU A 12 -40.79 12.68 37.64
C LEU A 12 -40.07 13.40 36.50
N ILE A 13 -38.90 14.01 36.79
CA ILE A 13 -38.02 14.61 35.78
C ILE A 13 -37.24 13.44 35.13
N GLY A 14 -37.64 13.03 33.93
CA GLY A 14 -36.90 12.11 33.12
C GLY A 14 -35.69 12.83 32.50
N MET A 15 -34.49 12.46 32.96
CA MET A 15 -33.23 12.92 32.39
C MET A 15 -32.95 12.10 31.13
N LEU A 16 -33.24 12.64 29.94
CA LEU A 16 -32.75 12.09 28.66
C LEU A 16 -31.25 12.29 28.61
N ALA A 17 -30.50 11.22 28.80
CA ALA A 17 -29.09 11.18 28.40
C ALA A 17 -29.01 11.13 26.86
N ALA A 18 -28.69 12.24 26.23
CA ALA A 18 -28.33 12.29 24.84
C ALA A 18 -26.98 11.59 24.72
N SER A 19 -26.97 10.36 24.22
CA SER A 19 -25.75 9.68 23.78
C SER A 19 -25.21 10.41 22.56
N ASP A 20 -24.16 11.18 22.74
CA ASP A 20 -23.42 11.85 21.68
C ASP A 20 -22.64 10.74 20.92
N GLU A 21 -23.30 10.10 19.95
CA GLU A 21 -22.64 9.24 18.98
C GLU A 21 -21.74 10.12 18.10
N ARG A 22 -20.54 10.43 18.60
CA ARG A 22 -19.46 10.92 17.76
C ARG A 22 -19.13 9.83 16.76
N THR A 23 -19.74 9.88 15.60
CA THR A 23 -19.25 9.19 14.41
C THR A 23 -17.80 9.62 14.23
N ALA A 24 -16.88 8.73 14.57
CA ALA A 24 -15.46 8.92 14.33
C ALA A 24 -15.29 9.06 12.81
N ARG A 25 -15.28 10.31 12.36
CA ARG A 25 -14.92 10.64 10.98
C ARG A 25 -13.47 10.23 10.85
N ALA A 26 -13.22 9.15 10.09
CA ALA A 26 -11.87 8.72 9.77
C ALA A 26 -11.10 9.94 9.22
N GLU A 27 -10.03 10.32 9.89
CA GLU A 27 -9.14 11.35 9.40
C GLU A 27 -8.66 10.96 7.99
N PRO A 28 -8.62 11.88 7.01
CA PRO A 28 -8.09 11.55 5.70
C PRO A 28 -6.65 11.03 5.87
N PRO A 29 -6.27 9.93 5.20
CA PRO A 29 -4.96 9.34 5.36
C PRO A 29 -3.89 10.40 5.09
N SER A 30 -2.93 10.53 6.02
CA SER A 30 -1.82 11.45 5.87
C SER A 30 -0.98 11.05 4.66
N ALA A 31 -0.28 12.02 4.04
CA ALA A 31 0.62 11.72 2.91
C ALA A 31 1.74 10.73 3.28
N ASN A 32 1.90 10.44 4.57
CA ASN A 32 2.83 9.47 5.14
C ASN A 32 2.13 8.19 5.63
N ASP A 33 0.93 7.90 5.16
CA ASP A 33 0.21 6.66 5.42
C ASP A 33 0.52 5.63 4.32
N PRO A 34 0.78 4.34 4.64
CA PRO A 34 1.11 3.33 3.65
C PRO A 34 0.05 3.16 2.55
N VAL A 35 -1.23 3.23 2.92
CA VAL A 35 -2.36 3.15 1.95
C VAL A 35 -2.35 4.36 1.03
N ALA A 36 -2.11 5.57 1.58
CA ALA A 36 -2.04 6.79 0.80
C ALA A 36 -0.83 6.79 -0.16
N ILE A 37 0.34 6.30 0.29
CA ILE A 37 1.53 6.15 -0.54
C ILE A 37 1.25 5.25 -1.74
N VAL A 38 0.71 4.04 -1.50
CA VAL A 38 0.38 3.07 -2.56
C VAL A 38 -0.71 3.61 -3.48
N THR A 39 -1.76 4.24 -2.93
CA THR A 39 -2.82 4.88 -3.73
C THR A 39 -2.26 5.94 -4.67
N ALA A 40 -1.31 6.77 -4.20
CA ALA A 40 -0.65 7.78 -5.03
C ALA A 40 0.20 7.15 -6.14
N ILE A 41 0.92 6.05 -5.85
CA ILE A 41 1.70 5.30 -6.84
C ILE A 41 0.78 4.80 -7.97
N TYR A 42 -0.30 4.10 -7.63
CA TYR A 42 -1.21 3.55 -8.65
C TYR A 42 -2.06 4.60 -9.36
N THR A 43 -2.42 5.69 -8.69
CA THR A 43 -3.07 6.84 -9.34
C THR A 43 -2.17 7.42 -10.43
N ARG A 44 -0.86 7.48 -10.21
CA ARG A 44 0.11 7.93 -11.22
C ARG A 44 0.26 6.88 -12.33
N ALA A 45 0.46 5.61 -11.98
CA ALA A 45 0.61 4.51 -12.93
C ALA A 45 -0.61 4.39 -13.87
N ALA A 46 -1.83 4.53 -13.34
CA ALA A 46 -3.07 4.45 -14.12
C ALA A 46 -3.27 5.64 -15.08
N LYS A 47 -2.66 6.80 -14.82
CA LYS A 47 -2.69 7.97 -15.71
C LYS A 47 -1.71 7.86 -16.88
N GLY A 48 -0.68 7.02 -16.76
CA GLY A 48 0.31 6.80 -17.79
C GLY A 48 -0.33 6.16 -19.03
N LYS A 49 0.11 6.61 -20.22
CA LYS A 49 -0.20 5.97 -21.48
C LYS A 49 1.06 5.23 -21.93
N GLY A 50 1.02 3.88 -21.95
CA GLY A 50 2.15 3.06 -22.40
C GLY A 50 3.31 3.04 -21.37
N GLU A 51 4.51 3.40 -21.77
CA GLU A 51 5.79 3.20 -21.05
C GLU A 51 5.92 3.77 -19.63
N SER A 52 4.92 4.49 -19.13
CA SER A 52 5.04 5.19 -17.84
C SER A 52 4.70 4.38 -16.61
N GLY A 53 4.22 3.16 -16.71
CA GLY A 53 3.88 2.24 -15.59
C GLY A 53 4.24 2.69 -14.18
N GLY A 54 4.79 1.79 -13.41
CA GLY A 54 5.28 2.04 -12.06
C GLY A 54 6.79 2.19 -11.92
N GLY A 55 7.54 2.11 -13.02
CA GLY A 55 9.01 2.20 -13.04
C GLY A 55 9.57 3.39 -12.26
N PHE A 56 8.84 4.51 -12.24
CA PHE A 56 9.22 5.71 -11.49
C PHE A 56 9.45 5.49 -9.97
N VAL A 57 9.07 4.35 -9.42
CA VAL A 57 9.33 3.98 -8.01
C VAL A 57 10.78 3.53 -7.83
N ILE A 58 11.36 2.91 -8.84
CA ILE A 58 12.67 2.23 -8.79
C ILE A 58 13.69 2.74 -9.80
N GLU A 59 13.32 3.55 -10.78
CA GLU A 59 14.12 3.95 -11.95
C GLU A 59 15.38 4.75 -11.63
N SER A 60 15.43 5.43 -10.47
CA SER A 60 16.55 6.29 -10.12
C SER A 60 16.89 6.22 -8.62
N LYS A 61 18.11 6.64 -8.26
CA LYS A 61 18.51 6.76 -6.85
C LYS A 61 17.56 7.65 -6.05
N ALA A 62 17.09 8.75 -6.64
CA ALA A 62 16.16 9.68 -6.00
C ALA A 62 14.78 9.02 -5.79
N ALA A 63 14.30 8.25 -6.77
CA ALA A 63 13.06 7.49 -6.66
C ALA A 63 13.17 6.42 -5.57
N LYS A 64 14.22 5.60 -5.61
CA LYS A 64 14.49 4.60 -4.57
C LYS A 64 14.55 5.24 -3.18
N ALA A 65 15.28 6.36 -2.99
CA ALA A 65 15.35 7.07 -1.71
C ALA A 65 14.02 7.64 -1.24
N LYS A 66 13.14 8.02 -2.16
CA LYS A 66 11.79 8.50 -1.84
C LYS A 66 10.90 7.37 -1.30
N TYR A 67 10.89 6.23 -1.95
CA TYR A 67 9.90 5.18 -1.71
C TYR A 67 10.42 4.01 -0.89
N LEU A 68 11.67 3.57 -1.11
CA LEU A 68 12.19 2.34 -0.54
C LEU A 68 12.86 2.55 0.82
N SER A 69 12.92 1.47 1.61
CA SER A 69 13.70 1.42 2.85
C SER A 69 15.19 1.51 2.56
N ARG A 70 15.97 1.98 3.54
CA ARG A 70 17.42 2.00 3.45
C ARG A 70 17.97 0.59 3.20
N SER A 71 17.46 -0.39 3.91
CA SER A 71 17.84 -1.79 3.77
C SER A 71 17.63 -2.31 2.34
N LEU A 72 16.49 -2.01 1.72
CA LEU A 72 16.20 -2.44 0.35
C LEU A 72 17.07 -1.69 -0.68
N ILE A 73 17.34 -0.40 -0.46
CA ILE A 73 18.25 0.39 -1.31
C ILE A 73 19.66 -0.16 -1.27
N GLU A 74 20.19 -0.49 -0.08
CA GLU A 74 21.53 -1.05 0.09
C GLU A 74 21.67 -2.43 -0.57
N LEU A 75 20.65 -3.28 -0.41
CA LEU A 75 20.59 -4.58 -1.08
C LEU A 75 20.57 -4.42 -2.60
N TRP A 76 19.74 -3.50 -3.12
CA TRP A 76 19.67 -3.22 -4.54
C TRP A 76 21.01 -2.73 -5.10
N ALA A 77 21.67 -1.80 -4.40
CA ALA A 77 22.99 -1.31 -4.83
C ALA A 77 24.06 -2.40 -4.88
N LYS A 78 24.00 -3.38 -3.95
CA LYS A 78 24.90 -4.55 -3.99
C LYS A 78 24.61 -5.43 -5.20
N ALA A 79 23.35 -5.72 -5.49
CA ALA A 79 22.94 -6.51 -6.62
C ALA A 79 23.32 -5.84 -7.96
N ASP A 80 23.08 -4.53 -8.09
CA ASP A 80 23.50 -3.74 -9.27
C ASP A 80 25.03 -3.79 -9.45
N ALA A 81 25.80 -3.71 -8.38
CA ALA A 81 27.27 -3.80 -8.44
C ALA A 81 27.78 -5.20 -8.75
N HIS A 82 27.00 -6.24 -8.47
CA HIS A 82 27.32 -7.63 -8.80
C HIS A 82 26.96 -8.00 -10.23
N THR A 83 26.03 -7.28 -10.84
CA THR A 83 25.61 -7.50 -12.24
C THR A 83 26.76 -7.11 -13.20
N PRO A 84 27.19 -8.01 -14.11
CA PRO A 84 28.21 -7.70 -15.10
C PRO A 84 27.82 -6.50 -15.96
N LYS A 85 28.82 -5.73 -16.40
CA LYS A 85 28.58 -4.56 -17.23
C LYS A 85 27.97 -4.96 -18.58
N GLY A 86 26.77 -4.49 -18.84
CA GLY A 86 26.02 -4.76 -20.08
C GLY A 86 24.94 -5.81 -19.92
N ASP A 87 24.88 -6.49 -18.77
CA ASP A 87 23.82 -7.43 -18.46
C ASP A 87 22.59 -6.71 -17.87
N VAL A 88 21.45 -7.38 -17.96
CA VAL A 88 20.20 -6.92 -17.35
C VAL A 88 20.27 -7.15 -15.85
N GLY A 89 19.86 -6.18 -15.04
CA GLY A 89 19.80 -6.33 -13.60
C GLY A 89 18.79 -7.39 -13.16
N PRO A 90 18.81 -7.79 -11.88
CA PRO A 90 18.00 -8.88 -11.35
C PRO A 90 16.47 -8.63 -11.39
N VAL A 91 16.07 -7.37 -11.59
CA VAL A 91 14.66 -6.97 -11.75
C VAL A 91 14.50 -6.35 -13.12
N ASP A 92 13.98 -7.12 -14.07
CA ASP A 92 13.83 -6.78 -15.49
C ASP A 92 12.38 -6.47 -15.90
N PHE A 93 11.49 -6.29 -14.93
CA PHE A 93 10.08 -5.97 -15.14
C PHE A 93 9.63 -4.82 -14.20
N ASP A 94 8.45 -4.27 -14.47
CA ASP A 94 7.83 -3.29 -13.58
C ASP A 94 7.11 -3.98 -12.40
N PRO A 95 7.67 -3.96 -11.18
CA PRO A 95 7.07 -4.64 -10.03
C PRO A 95 5.78 -3.97 -9.54
N VAL A 96 5.54 -2.71 -9.92
CA VAL A 96 4.30 -2.00 -9.56
C VAL A 96 3.13 -2.53 -10.35
N THR A 97 3.32 -2.77 -11.65
CA THR A 97 2.27 -3.28 -12.52
C THR A 97 2.33 -4.79 -12.72
N ASN A 98 3.34 -5.45 -12.16
CA ASN A 98 3.62 -6.88 -12.33
C ASN A 98 3.66 -7.28 -13.82
N SER A 99 4.41 -6.52 -14.63
CA SER A 99 4.37 -6.65 -16.08
C SER A 99 5.61 -6.00 -16.72
N GLN A 100 5.99 -6.48 -17.90
CA GLN A 100 6.94 -5.78 -18.77
C GLN A 100 6.24 -4.68 -19.57
N ASP A 101 4.96 -4.88 -19.90
CA ASP A 101 4.11 -3.91 -20.58
C ASP A 101 3.06 -3.33 -19.61
N PRO A 102 3.33 -2.18 -19.00
CA PRO A 102 2.43 -1.58 -18.01
C PRO A 102 1.03 -1.28 -18.56
N ASP A 103 0.02 -1.92 -18.00
CA ASP A 103 -1.38 -1.71 -18.35
C ASP A 103 -2.28 -1.68 -17.11
N VAL A 104 -2.49 -0.47 -16.56
CA VAL A 104 -3.37 -0.26 -15.40
C VAL A 104 -4.58 0.55 -15.82
N LYS A 105 -5.76 -0.08 -15.85
CA LYS A 105 -7.07 0.57 -16.04
C LYS A 105 -7.64 1.05 -14.71
N SER A 106 -7.65 0.16 -13.74
CA SER A 106 -8.16 0.42 -12.39
C SER A 106 -7.42 -0.42 -11.37
N PHE A 107 -7.51 -0.03 -10.12
CA PHE A 107 -6.88 -0.72 -9.01
C PHE A 107 -7.71 -0.59 -7.74
N LYS A 108 -7.54 -1.54 -6.82
CA LYS A 108 -8.11 -1.52 -5.47
C LYS A 108 -6.98 -1.69 -4.47
N VAL A 109 -6.90 -0.80 -3.50
CA VAL A 109 -5.89 -0.83 -2.43
C VAL A 109 -6.55 -1.29 -1.14
N GLU A 110 -5.94 -2.26 -0.46
CA GLU A 110 -6.41 -2.83 0.79
C GLU A 110 -5.25 -2.98 1.77
N ALA A 111 -5.43 -2.58 3.02
CA ALA A 111 -4.49 -2.88 4.08
C ALA A 111 -4.74 -4.30 4.57
N GLU A 112 -3.81 -5.24 4.30
CA GLU A 112 -3.87 -6.61 4.83
C GLU A 112 -3.34 -6.66 6.27
N LYS A 113 -2.39 -5.78 6.61
CA LYS A 113 -1.79 -5.68 7.94
C LYS A 113 -1.36 -4.25 8.22
N LEU A 114 -1.68 -3.74 9.42
CA LEU A 114 -1.22 -2.46 9.93
C LEU A 114 -0.77 -2.64 11.38
N GLU A 115 0.52 -2.42 11.62
CA GLU A 115 1.16 -2.42 12.95
C GLU A 115 1.87 -1.08 13.15
N THR A 116 2.44 -0.88 14.33
CA THR A 116 3.11 0.37 14.67
C THR A 116 4.31 0.68 13.77
N ASP A 117 5.07 -0.36 13.38
CA ASP A 117 6.33 -0.25 12.64
C ASP A 117 6.35 -1.04 11.33
N LYS A 118 5.30 -1.79 11.02
CA LYS A 118 5.17 -2.61 9.81
C LYS A 118 3.77 -2.54 9.24
N ALA A 119 3.68 -2.58 7.92
CA ALA A 119 2.40 -2.70 7.23
C ALA A 119 2.51 -3.59 6.00
N VAL A 120 1.41 -4.22 5.60
CA VAL A 120 1.27 -4.91 4.31
C VAL A 120 0.06 -4.36 3.60
N ILE A 121 0.30 -3.79 2.43
CA ILE A 121 -0.73 -3.20 1.58
C ILE A 121 -0.83 -4.02 0.31
N ALA A 122 -2.01 -4.56 0.02
CA ALA A 122 -2.30 -5.28 -1.21
C ALA A 122 -2.97 -4.36 -2.24
N VAL A 123 -2.63 -4.58 -3.49
CA VAL A 123 -3.26 -3.91 -4.63
C VAL A 123 -3.71 -4.93 -5.64
N THR A 124 -5.01 -4.94 -5.92
CA THR A 124 -5.57 -5.71 -7.03
C THR A 124 -5.60 -4.83 -8.27
N ILE A 125 -5.00 -5.30 -9.37
CA ILE A 125 -4.83 -4.56 -10.62
C ILE A 125 -5.77 -5.12 -11.69
N THR A 126 -6.40 -4.23 -12.46
CA THR A 126 -7.16 -4.57 -13.67
C THR A 126 -6.56 -3.82 -14.86
N GLY A 127 -6.13 -4.56 -15.89
CA GLY A 127 -5.62 -4.01 -17.14
C GLY A 127 -6.72 -3.47 -18.06
N ARG A 128 -6.33 -2.70 -19.09
CA ARG A 128 -7.21 -2.19 -20.17
C ARG A 128 -7.33 -3.21 -21.31
N ASN A 129 -6.19 -3.69 -21.76
CA ASN A 129 -6.05 -4.51 -22.97
C ASN A 129 -5.58 -5.94 -22.66
N THR A 130 -5.03 -6.16 -21.48
CA THR A 130 -4.56 -7.48 -21.05
C THR A 130 -5.76 -8.31 -20.59
N PRO A 131 -5.84 -9.60 -20.95
CA PRO A 131 -6.83 -10.51 -20.36
C PRO A 131 -6.79 -10.42 -18.84
N PRO A 132 -7.94 -10.54 -18.15
CA PRO A 132 -7.95 -10.52 -16.70
C PRO A 132 -7.00 -11.59 -16.14
N ARG A 133 -6.01 -11.15 -15.38
CA ARG A 133 -5.16 -12.05 -14.61
C ARG A 133 -6.01 -12.77 -13.56
N LYS A 134 -5.62 -13.94 -13.14
CA LYS A 134 -6.39 -14.75 -12.17
C LYS A 134 -5.60 -14.97 -10.90
N GLY A 135 -6.34 -15.11 -9.79
CA GLY A 135 -5.74 -15.46 -8.50
C GLY A 135 -4.65 -14.49 -8.04
N ALA A 136 -3.50 -15.04 -7.67
CA ALA A 136 -2.38 -14.28 -7.12
C ALA A 136 -1.74 -13.30 -8.11
N ASP A 137 -1.79 -13.57 -9.41
CA ASP A 137 -1.10 -12.79 -10.44
C ASP A 137 -1.64 -11.35 -10.60
N GLN A 138 -2.86 -11.10 -10.17
CA GLN A 138 -3.45 -9.76 -10.19
C GLN A 138 -3.15 -8.92 -8.94
N VAL A 139 -2.49 -9.52 -7.92
CA VAL A 139 -2.26 -8.86 -6.64
C VAL A 139 -0.79 -8.58 -6.41
N VAL A 140 -0.47 -7.30 -6.22
CA VAL A 140 0.86 -6.86 -5.78
C VAL A 140 0.76 -6.45 -4.30
N ARG A 141 1.73 -6.89 -3.49
CA ARG A 141 1.81 -6.59 -2.07
C ARG A 141 3.04 -5.76 -1.75
N TYR A 142 2.85 -4.73 -0.98
CA TYR A 142 3.89 -3.85 -0.48
C TYR A 142 4.09 -4.12 1.01
N ALA A 143 5.28 -4.62 1.37
CA ALA A 143 5.70 -4.66 2.77
C ALA A 143 6.34 -3.32 3.12
N PHE A 144 5.84 -2.67 4.17
CA PHE A 144 6.35 -1.41 4.68
C PHE A 144 7.03 -1.57 6.02
N VAL A 145 8.02 -0.73 6.25
CA VAL A 145 8.66 -0.50 7.55
C VAL A 145 8.64 0.99 7.88
N HIS A 146 8.64 1.30 9.17
CA HIS A 146 8.72 2.67 9.66
C HIS A 146 10.19 3.06 9.86
N GLU A 147 10.68 4.06 9.13
CA GLU A 147 12.02 4.62 9.27
C GLU A 147 11.95 6.08 9.75
N GLY A 148 12.26 6.28 11.03
CA GLY A 148 12.08 7.57 11.67
C GLY A 148 10.61 7.96 11.73
N ASP A 149 10.22 9.00 10.99
CA ASP A 149 8.84 9.49 10.87
C ASP A 149 8.16 9.08 9.55
N LYS A 150 8.78 8.18 8.76
CA LYS A 150 8.31 7.86 7.40
C LYS A 150 8.11 6.37 7.18
N TRP A 151 7.03 6.04 6.50
CA TRP A 151 6.81 4.72 5.96
C TRP A 151 7.61 4.53 4.68
N LYS A 152 8.32 3.40 4.58
CA LYS A 152 9.17 3.01 3.46
C LYS A 152 8.85 1.59 3.01
N ILE A 153 8.84 1.39 1.69
CA ILE A 153 8.66 0.08 1.08
C ILE A 153 9.93 -0.75 1.32
N ASP A 154 9.79 -1.86 2.04
CA ASP A 154 10.89 -2.78 2.34
C ASP A 154 10.90 -4.01 1.43
N ASP A 155 9.78 -4.29 0.77
CA ASP A 155 9.68 -5.32 -0.26
C ASP A 155 8.43 -5.07 -1.13
N ILE A 156 8.49 -5.51 -2.40
CA ILE A 156 7.34 -5.62 -3.29
C ILE A 156 7.25 -7.07 -3.72
N LYS A 157 6.05 -7.64 -3.64
CA LYS A 157 5.78 -9.05 -3.89
C LYS A 157 4.59 -9.22 -4.84
N GLY A 158 4.62 -10.28 -5.62
CA GLY A 158 3.51 -10.66 -6.48
C GLY A 158 3.61 -12.11 -6.90
N ALA A 159 2.93 -12.45 -7.98
CA ALA A 159 3.07 -13.73 -8.63
C ALA A 159 3.02 -13.56 -10.16
N SER A 160 3.64 -14.48 -10.89
CA SER A 160 3.55 -14.58 -12.34
C SER A 160 3.32 -16.04 -12.71
N ASP A 161 2.25 -16.31 -13.46
CA ASP A 161 1.81 -17.67 -13.79
C ASP A 161 1.62 -18.57 -12.55
N GLY A 162 1.19 -17.96 -11.44
CA GLY A 162 0.99 -18.61 -10.14
C GLY A 162 2.25 -18.74 -9.28
N GLU A 163 3.44 -18.49 -9.83
CA GLU A 163 4.71 -18.54 -9.10
C GLU A 163 4.97 -17.24 -8.36
N PRO A 164 5.20 -17.28 -7.04
CA PRO A 164 5.43 -16.08 -6.23
C PRO A 164 6.81 -15.49 -6.50
N TRP A 165 6.89 -14.17 -6.48
CA TRP A 165 8.14 -13.43 -6.52
C TRP A 165 8.19 -12.35 -5.42
N SER A 166 9.42 -11.96 -5.05
CA SER A 166 9.73 -10.87 -4.12
C SER A 166 10.96 -10.15 -4.65
N ILE A 167 10.90 -8.82 -4.70
CA ILE A 167 12.06 -8.01 -5.10
C ILE A 167 13.25 -8.30 -4.19
N ARG A 168 13.03 -8.36 -2.88
CA ARG A 168 14.10 -8.65 -1.93
C ARG A 168 14.74 -10.02 -2.20
N ALA A 169 13.94 -11.06 -2.41
CA ALA A 169 14.45 -12.39 -2.71
C ALA A 169 15.24 -12.43 -4.03
N MET A 170 14.75 -11.78 -5.09
CA MET A 170 15.45 -11.71 -6.38
C MET A 170 16.81 -11.01 -6.24
N LEU A 171 16.88 -9.92 -5.48
CA LEU A 171 18.13 -9.21 -5.22
C LEU A 171 19.11 -10.06 -4.37
N GLU A 172 18.62 -10.78 -3.36
CA GLU A 172 19.42 -11.68 -2.54
C GLU A 172 19.96 -12.87 -3.35
N ASP A 173 19.13 -13.43 -4.22
CA ASP A 173 19.51 -14.57 -5.06
C ASP A 173 20.55 -14.16 -6.11
N SER A 174 20.49 -12.97 -6.67
CA SER A 174 21.50 -12.47 -7.63
C SER A 174 22.90 -12.30 -7.02
N LEU A 175 23.02 -12.28 -5.69
CA LEU A 175 24.29 -12.19 -4.98
C LEU A 175 24.92 -13.57 -4.69
N LYS A 176 24.21 -14.69 -4.94
CA LYS A 176 24.66 -16.05 -4.66
C LYS A 176 25.39 -16.72 -5.82
N GLY A 177 25.25 -16.18 -7.00
CA GLY A 177 25.86 -16.64 -8.27
C GLY A 177 27.06 -15.80 -8.59
#